data_e13fc6616a7def4a985eaacfdc70befd
#
_entry.id   e13fc6616a7def4a985eaacfdc70befd
#
_cell.length_a   1.000
_cell.length_b   1.000
_cell.length_c   1.000
_cell.angle_alpha   90.00
_cell.angle_beta   90.00
_cell.angle_gamma   90.00
#
_symmetry.space_group_name_H-M   'P 1'
#
loop_
_entity.id
_entity.type
_entity.pdbx_description
1 polymer ?
#
loop_
_entity_poly.entity_id
_entity_poly.type
_entity_poly.pdbx_seq_one_letter_code
_entity_poly.pdbx_strand_id
1 'polypeptide(L)'
;MIRHILLCLGCVQLLLTSASGETYHSKHFIIHSDLDPRYVQIIQVNAEAFYAAMQGRYFRTGGRTPVTIYYSKTQSDTFKLLRKHGHKKKARRSYYMPDEAAIYTHRFTRQGRAIEMGTLFHEITHHFVRANFKDPPSWFNEGLACFFGDETRIVKGNVTPGEPNPRREVELRERIEKGVKPNLKKLFPMTQKQLYNWPVGYNFSRALFYWLYESGKLGEYLQNARRKGYEVWVLEETVHKPVNEINKELLAFIQKDCYAGAYLKEGQWSRKEAKKKEAFLKALKLKPNYRKAKLELAFCYYRRGDYKQCRSWLWDILRFPESGEYRDAAEQMGHSYYKEKNYVKALEYYQKALEYSDYYECKYELYYWMANCYHYLKDYATAKELHKVFLDNNWEPEKDPRKVAYAKKYQKWEEKKGSEKD
;
A
#
# COMPACT_ATOMS: atom_id res chain seq x y z
N MET A 1 -10.64 9.32 28.91
CA MET A 1 -9.90 9.05 27.66
C MET A 1 -10.30 7.75 26.97
N ILE A 2 -10.56 6.66 27.69
CA ILE A 2 -10.99 5.35 27.12
C ILE A 2 -12.36 5.42 26.41
N ARG A 3 -13.30 6.25 26.86
CA ARG A 3 -14.65 6.40 26.24
C ARG A 3 -14.64 6.96 24.80
N HIS A 4 -13.60 7.66 24.36
CA HIS A 4 -13.53 8.21 23.01
C HIS A 4 -12.95 7.23 21.98
N ILE A 5 -12.30 6.16 22.42
CA ILE A 5 -11.72 5.12 21.54
C ILE A 5 -12.80 4.15 21.02
N LEU A 6 -13.92 4.03 21.73
CA LEU A 6 -15.00 3.10 21.38
C LEU A 6 -16.06 3.66 20.39
N LEU A 7 -16.00 4.95 20.05
CA LEU A 7 -17.06 5.63 19.27
C LEU A 7 -16.82 5.66 17.76
N CYS A 8 -15.74 5.10 17.22
CA CYS A 8 -15.48 5.01 15.77
C CYS A 8 -15.91 3.68 15.13
N LEU A 9 -16.67 2.85 15.84
CA LEU A 9 -17.30 1.66 15.28
C LEU A 9 -18.66 2.03 14.69
N GLY A 10 -18.67 2.75 13.57
CA GLY A 10 -19.86 2.96 12.76
C GLY A 10 -20.39 1.61 12.29
N CYS A 11 -21.59 1.26 12.77
CA CYS A 11 -22.31 0.03 12.43
C CYS A 11 -22.50 -0.11 10.92
N VAL A 12 -21.74 -1.00 10.30
CA VAL A 12 -22.14 -1.61 9.04
C VAL A 12 -23.02 -2.80 9.39
N GLN A 13 -24.32 -2.69 9.15
CA GLN A 13 -25.24 -3.81 9.31
C GLN A 13 -24.86 -4.94 8.35
N LEU A 14 -24.42 -6.05 8.91
CA LEU A 14 -24.22 -7.33 8.23
C LEU A 14 -25.57 -8.01 8.04
N LEU A 15 -26.06 -8.10 6.82
CA LEU A 15 -27.08 -9.08 6.43
C LEU A 15 -26.35 -10.38 6.06
N LEU A 16 -26.38 -11.34 6.95
CA LEU A 16 -25.87 -12.70 6.77
C LEU A 16 -26.88 -13.53 5.97
N THR A 17 -26.50 -13.95 4.76
CA THR A 17 -27.18 -15.05 4.06
C THR A 17 -26.15 -16.07 3.60
N SER A 18 -26.46 -17.33 3.78
CA SER A 18 -25.58 -18.50 3.75
C SER A 18 -25.24 -19.04 2.35
N ALA A 19 -24.07 -19.68 2.27
CA ALA A 19 -23.62 -20.75 1.36
C ALA A 19 -23.61 -20.45 -0.13
N SER A 20 -22.48 -20.11 -0.62
CA SER A 20 -21.81 -19.95 -1.92
C SER A 20 -21.37 -18.50 -2.13
N GLY A 21 -20.13 -18.16 -1.73
CA GLY A 21 -19.54 -16.84 -1.93
C GLY A 21 -20.43 -15.70 -1.43
N GLU A 22 -20.14 -15.16 -0.26
CA GLU A 22 -20.94 -14.06 0.29
C GLU A 22 -20.80 -12.80 -0.58
N THR A 23 -21.90 -12.02 -0.63
CA THR A 23 -21.94 -10.74 -1.35
C THR A 23 -21.97 -9.59 -0.34
N TYR A 24 -21.04 -8.67 -0.49
CA TYR A 24 -20.87 -7.52 0.37
C TYR A 24 -21.12 -6.23 -0.42
N HIS A 25 -21.92 -5.34 0.12
CA HIS A 25 -22.29 -4.09 -0.52
C HIS A 25 -21.65 -2.90 0.19
N SER A 26 -21.14 -1.94 -0.60
CA SER A 26 -20.72 -0.63 -0.14
C SER A 26 -21.23 0.45 -1.08
N LYS A 27 -20.85 1.69 -0.84
CA LYS A 27 -21.33 2.83 -1.64
C LYS A 27 -21.02 2.70 -3.13
N HIS A 28 -19.81 2.24 -3.46
CA HIS A 28 -19.33 2.19 -4.84
C HIS A 28 -19.02 0.77 -5.33
N PHE A 29 -19.03 -0.23 -4.44
CA PHE A 29 -18.62 -1.59 -4.79
C PHE A 29 -19.63 -2.65 -4.33
N ILE A 30 -19.74 -3.71 -5.14
CA ILE A 30 -20.32 -4.99 -4.76
C ILE A 30 -19.19 -6.02 -4.80
N ILE A 31 -18.90 -6.66 -3.66
CA ILE A 31 -17.79 -7.61 -3.55
C ILE A 31 -18.35 -9.02 -3.38
N HIS A 32 -18.04 -9.90 -4.33
CA HIS A 32 -18.29 -11.34 -4.23
C HIS A 32 -17.01 -12.03 -3.79
N SER A 33 -17.03 -12.71 -2.66
CA SER A 33 -15.85 -13.36 -2.11
C SER A 33 -16.17 -14.59 -1.28
N ASP A 34 -15.27 -15.57 -1.32
CA ASP A 34 -15.24 -16.76 -0.45
C ASP A 34 -14.18 -16.65 0.67
N LEU A 35 -13.67 -15.44 0.89
CA LEU A 35 -12.75 -15.13 1.97
C LEU A 35 -13.46 -14.90 3.30
N ASP A 36 -12.70 -14.97 4.40
CA ASP A 36 -13.21 -14.56 5.71
C ASP A 36 -13.79 -13.13 5.65
N PRO A 37 -14.99 -12.89 6.23
CA PRO A 37 -15.66 -11.59 6.20
C PRO A 37 -14.78 -10.41 6.62
N ARG A 38 -13.88 -10.62 7.57
CA ARG A 38 -12.93 -9.60 8.04
C ARG A 38 -11.93 -9.17 6.95
N TYR A 39 -11.50 -10.12 6.08
CA TYR A 39 -10.71 -9.79 4.90
C TYR A 39 -11.49 -8.94 3.91
N VAL A 40 -12.73 -9.32 3.67
CA VAL A 40 -13.58 -8.58 2.74
C VAL A 40 -13.84 -7.17 3.25
N GLN A 41 -14.02 -6.99 4.54
CA GLN A 41 -14.15 -5.67 5.16
C GLN A 41 -12.93 -4.78 4.93
N ILE A 42 -11.72 -5.34 5.06
CA ILE A 42 -10.48 -4.62 4.76
C ILE A 42 -10.44 -4.19 3.29
N ILE A 43 -10.76 -5.11 2.38
CA ILE A 43 -10.82 -4.82 0.95
C ILE A 43 -11.82 -3.70 0.67
N GLN A 44 -13.01 -3.80 1.25
CA GLN A 44 -14.10 -2.85 1.07
C GLN A 44 -13.71 -1.43 1.53
N VAL A 45 -13.19 -1.31 2.76
CA VAL A 45 -12.77 -0.01 3.32
C VAL A 45 -11.66 0.61 2.48
N ASN A 46 -10.67 -0.19 2.06
CA ASN A 46 -9.56 0.30 1.23
C ASN A 46 -10.03 0.70 -0.18
N ALA A 47 -10.90 -0.07 -0.80
CA ALA A 47 -11.44 0.23 -2.12
C ALA A 47 -12.25 1.53 -2.10
N GLU A 48 -13.11 1.72 -1.09
CA GLU A 48 -13.91 2.94 -0.91
C GLU A 48 -13.03 4.17 -0.65
N ALA A 49 -12.04 4.05 0.22
CA ALA A 49 -11.13 5.14 0.52
C ALA A 49 -10.28 5.53 -0.71
N PHE A 50 -9.80 4.54 -1.47
CA PHE A 50 -9.11 4.78 -2.73
C PHE A 50 -10.03 5.47 -3.74
N TYR A 51 -11.26 4.97 -3.91
CA TYR A 51 -12.24 5.55 -4.82
C TYR A 51 -12.53 7.02 -4.47
N ALA A 52 -12.82 7.30 -3.20
CA ALA A 52 -13.10 8.65 -2.72
C ALA A 52 -11.92 9.62 -2.94
N ALA A 53 -10.70 9.15 -2.67
CA ALA A 53 -9.51 9.98 -2.83
C ALA A 53 -9.10 10.21 -4.29
N MET A 54 -9.47 9.30 -5.19
CA MET A 54 -9.20 9.45 -6.62
C MET A 54 -10.20 10.38 -7.31
N GLN A 55 -11.48 10.27 -6.89
CA GLN A 55 -12.55 11.11 -7.42
C GLN A 55 -12.36 12.56 -6.96
N GLY A 56 -12.47 13.51 -7.86
CA GLY A 56 -12.30 14.93 -7.59
C GLY A 56 -10.85 15.41 -7.62
N ARG A 57 -9.90 14.62 -7.15
CA ARG A 57 -8.48 15.02 -7.15
C ARG A 57 -7.78 14.77 -8.49
N TYR A 58 -7.99 13.59 -9.08
CA TYR A 58 -7.36 13.18 -10.34
C TYR A 58 -8.38 12.93 -11.45
N PHE A 59 -9.57 12.48 -11.09
CA PHE A 59 -10.63 12.11 -12.00
C PHE A 59 -11.92 12.90 -11.72
N ARG A 60 -12.59 13.38 -12.78
CA ARG A 60 -13.81 14.20 -12.64
C ARG A 60 -15.01 13.38 -12.24
N THR A 61 -15.09 12.15 -12.73
CA THR A 61 -16.17 11.22 -12.45
C THR A 61 -15.64 9.87 -12.01
N GLY A 62 -16.38 9.19 -11.15
CA GLY A 62 -16.07 7.82 -10.73
C GLY A 62 -16.52 6.74 -11.73
N GLY A 63 -17.21 7.14 -12.81
CA GLY A 63 -17.73 6.18 -13.77
C GLY A 63 -19.00 5.47 -13.29
N ARG A 64 -19.29 4.30 -13.94
CA ARG A 64 -20.44 3.46 -13.61
C ARG A 64 -20.24 2.80 -12.25
N THR A 65 -21.17 2.98 -11.34
CA THR A 65 -21.20 2.31 -10.03
C THR A 65 -22.53 1.60 -9.81
N PRO A 66 -22.59 0.55 -8.98
CA PRO A 66 -21.45 -0.06 -8.28
C PRO A 66 -20.51 -0.81 -9.23
N VAL A 67 -19.22 -0.85 -8.89
CA VAL A 67 -18.22 -1.70 -9.54
C VAL A 67 -18.27 -3.07 -8.86
N THR A 68 -18.41 -4.13 -9.64
CA THR A 68 -18.42 -5.49 -9.10
C THR A 68 -17.01 -6.02 -8.94
N ILE A 69 -16.63 -6.49 -7.75
CA ILE A 69 -15.33 -7.10 -7.47
C ILE A 69 -15.53 -8.57 -7.15
N TYR A 70 -15.01 -9.43 -8.00
CA TYR A 70 -14.89 -10.87 -7.74
C TYR A 70 -13.52 -11.14 -7.13
N TYR A 71 -13.48 -11.33 -5.80
CA TYR A 71 -12.25 -11.50 -5.05
C TYR A 71 -12.11 -12.94 -4.55
N SER A 72 -11.27 -13.74 -5.20
CA SER A 72 -11.10 -15.17 -4.96
C SER A 72 -9.92 -15.47 -4.01
N LYS A 73 -9.90 -16.67 -3.41
CA LYS A 73 -8.77 -17.16 -2.59
C LYS A 73 -7.50 -17.33 -3.42
N THR A 74 -7.63 -17.86 -4.62
CA THR A 74 -6.49 -18.22 -5.46
C THR A 74 -6.64 -17.71 -6.90
N GLN A 75 -5.52 -17.59 -7.59
CA GLN A 75 -5.49 -17.29 -9.02
C GLN A 75 -6.31 -18.31 -9.85
N SER A 76 -6.23 -19.61 -9.49
CA SER A 76 -6.99 -20.65 -10.16
C SER A 76 -8.50 -20.43 -10.07
N ASP A 77 -8.98 -19.99 -8.91
CA ASP A 77 -10.39 -19.72 -8.69
C ASP A 77 -10.86 -18.50 -9.48
N THR A 78 -10.03 -17.45 -9.56
CA THR A 78 -10.28 -16.30 -10.45
C THR A 78 -10.46 -16.74 -11.90
N PHE A 79 -9.63 -17.68 -12.40
CA PHE A 79 -9.77 -18.18 -13.76
C PHE A 79 -10.98 -19.07 -13.97
N LYS A 80 -11.37 -19.87 -12.98
CA LYS A 80 -12.62 -20.64 -13.05
C LYS A 80 -13.82 -19.68 -13.16
N LEU A 81 -13.80 -18.62 -12.38
CA LEU A 81 -14.86 -17.61 -12.36
C LEU A 81 -14.93 -16.83 -13.66
N LEU A 82 -13.80 -16.37 -14.21
CA LEU A 82 -13.72 -15.73 -15.52
C LEU A 82 -14.33 -16.61 -16.63
N ARG A 83 -13.99 -17.92 -16.65
CA ARG A 83 -14.56 -18.87 -17.62
C ARG A 83 -16.06 -19.08 -17.42
N LYS A 84 -16.53 -19.15 -16.16
CA LYS A 84 -17.95 -19.25 -15.85
C LYS A 84 -18.75 -18.06 -16.38
N HIS A 85 -18.15 -16.87 -16.39
CA HIS A 85 -18.73 -15.64 -16.95
C HIS A 85 -18.44 -15.45 -18.45
N GLY A 86 -17.95 -16.48 -19.15
CA GLY A 86 -17.76 -16.46 -20.62
C GLY A 86 -16.44 -15.85 -21.09
N HIS A 87 -15.53 -15.48 -20.19
CA HIS A 87 -14.28 -14.81 -20.55
C HIS A 87 -13.16 -15.80 -20.89
N LYS A 88 -12.65 -15.73 -22.11
CA LYS A 88 -11.48 -16.51 -22.57
C LYS A 88 -10.18 -15.74 -22.32
N LYS A 89 -9.84 -15.46 -21.06
CA LYS A 89 -8.60 -14.74 -20.71
C LYS A 89 -7.48 -15.70 -20.33
N LYS A 90 -6.24 -15.35 -20.73
CA LYS A 90 -5.03 -16.10 -20.36
C LYS A 90 -4.52 -15.60 -19.01
N ALA A 91 -3.74 -16.45 -18.32
CA ALA A 91 -3.23 -16.25 -16.96
C ALA A 91 -2.54 -14.89 -16.73
N ARG A 92 -3.28 -13.91 -16.22
CA ARG A 92 -2.76 -12.67 -15.59
C ARG A 92 -3.22 -12.65 -14.13
N ARG A 93 -2.66 -11.73 -13.35
CA ARG A 93 -2.97 -11.64 -11.92
C ARG A 93 -4.38 -11.13 -11.65
N SER A 94 -4.86 -10.20 -12.46
CA SER A 94 -6.15 -9.53 -12.29
C SER A 94 -6.66 -9.01 -13.61
N TYR A 95 -7.95 -8.66 -13.69
CA TYR A 95 -8.59 -8.11 -14.87
C TYR A 95 -9.69 -7.14 -14.50
N TYR A 96 -9.69 -5.97 -15.11
CA TYR A 96 -10.86 -5.12 -15.20
C TYR A 96 -11.61 -5.40 -16.50
N MET A 97 -12.93 -5.60 -16.43
CA MET A 97 -13.85 -5.80 -17.56
C MET A 97 -14.72 -4.57 -17.73
N PRO A 98 -14.39 -3.68 -18.70
CA PRO A 98 -15.06 -2.38 -18.84
C PRO A 98 -16.55 -2.46 -19.07
N ASP A 99 -17.00 -3.40 -19.90
CA ASP A 99 -18.39 -3.53 -20.31
C ASP A 99 -19.31 -3.97 -19.16
N GLU A 100 -18.76 -4.71 -18.21
CA GLU A 100 -19.44 -5.18 -17.00
C GLU A 100 -19.23 -4.25 -15.80
N ALA A 101 -18.28 -3.32 -15.87
CA ALA A 101 -17.73 -2.61 -14.72
C ALA A 101 -17.31 -3.60 -13.59
N ALA A 102 -16.61 -4.67 -13.99
CA ALA A 102 -16.24 -5.77 -13.09
C ALA A 102 -14.74 -5.97 -12.99
N ILE A 103 -14.26 -6.28 -11.78
CA ILE A 103 -12.87 -6.61 -11.47
C ILE A 103 -12.81 -8.06 -11.03
N TYR A 104 -11.93 -8.83 -11.64
CA TYR A 104 -11.63 -10.21 -11.26
C TYR A 104 -10.23 -10.29 -10.72
N THR A 105 -10.11 -10.61 -9.43
CA THR A 105 -8.82 -10.64 -8.74
C THR A 105 -8.78 -11.73 -7.67
N HIS A 106 -7.65 -11.93 -7.04
CA HIS A 106 -7.48 -12.92 -5.98
C HIS A 106 -6.59 -12.37 -4.87
N ARG A 107 -6.59 -13.08 -3.74
CA ARG A 107 -5.78 -12.74 -2.59
C ARG A 107 -4.30 -12.79 -2.95
N PHE A 108 -3.64 -11.66 -2.80
CA PHE A 108 -2.19 -11.57 -2.80
C PHE A 108 -1.70 -11.42 -1.36
N THR A 109 -0.92 -12.37 -0.91
CA THR A 109 -0.23 -12.27 0.38
C THR A 109 1.26 -12.20 0.10
N ARG A 110 1.90 -11.14 0.56
CA ARG A 110 3.35 -11.01 0.49
C ARG A 110 3.93 -11.48 1.82
N GLN A 111 4.60 -12.64 1.82
CA GLN A 111 5.29 -13.19 3.00
C GLN A 111 4.41 -13.29 4.27
N GLY A 112 3.11 -13.58 4.12
CA GLY A 112 2.20 -13.72 5.25
C GLY A 112 1.82 -12.42 5.96
N ARG A 113 2.15 -11.26 5.41
CA ARG A 113 1.77 -9.95 5.95
C ARG A 113 0.87 -9.23 4.95
N ALA A 114 0.01 -8.36 5.42
CA ALA A 114 -0.89 -7.44 4.71
C ALA A 114 -1.48 -7.92 3.36
N ILE A 115 -2.73 -7.61 3.12
CA ILE A 115 -3.39 -7.77 1.81
C ILE A 115 -2.70 -6.80 0.85
N GLU A 116 -2.12 -7.32 -0.24
CA GLU A 116 -1.53 -6.46 -1.26
C GLU A 116 -2.64 -5.80 -2.08
N MET A 117 -3.02 -4.57 -1.72
CA MET A 117 -4.09 -3.82 -2.38
C MET A 117 -3.68 -3.26 -3.74
N GLY A 118 -2.39 -3.19 -4.03
CA GLY A 118 -1.87 -2.55 -5.24
C GLY A 118 -2.47 -3.09 -6.54
N THR A 119 -2.69 -4.40 -6.63
CA THR A 119 -3.34 -4.99 -7.80
C THR A 119 -4.80 -4.56 -7.93
N LEU A 120 -5.54 -4.47 -6.82
CA LEU A 120 -6.93 -3.99 -6.85
C LEU A 120 -6.99 -2.51 -7.23
N PHE A 121 -6.12 -1.68 -6.68
CA PHE A 121 -6.04 -0.25 -7.04
C PHE A 121 -5.66 -0.04 -8.50
N HIS A 122 -4.81 -0.89 -9.06
CA HIS A 122 -4.50 -0.91 -10.49
C HIS A 122 -5.76 -1.11 -11.33
N GLU A 123 -6.58 -2.12 -11.00
CA GLU A 123 -7.82 -2.40 -11.74
C GLU A 123 -8.89 -1.31 -11.50
N ILE A 124 -9.00 -0.76 -10.30
CA ILE A 124 -9.88 0.39 -10.04
C ILE A 124 -9.42 1.62 -10.83
N THR A 125 -8.11 1.81 -11.03
CA THR A 125 -7.60 2.89 -11.86
C THR A 125 -8.03 2.75 -13.31
N HIS A 126 -8.04 1.54 -13.87
CA HIS A 126 -8.59 1.31 -15.21
C HIS A 126 -10.07 1.72 -15.32
N HIS A 127 -10.86 1.47 -14.27
CA HIS A 127 -12.25 1.93 -14.22
C HIS A 127 -12.34 3.47 -14.29
N PHE A 128 -11.55 4.20 -13.51
CA PHE A 128 -11.47 5.65 -13.58
C PHE A 128 -10.99 6.16 -14.93
N VAL A 129 -9.96 5.54 -15.51
CA VAL A 129 -9.44 5.92 -16.82
C VAL A 129 -10.52 5.77 -17.89
N ARG A 130 -11.23 4.65 -17.91
CA ARG A 130 -12.34 4.42 -18.85
C ARG A 130 -13.45 5.46 -18.75
N ALA A 131 -13.77 5.90 -17.53
CA ALA A 131 -14.83 6.87 -17.28
C ALA A 131 -14.45 8.32 -17.62
N ASN A 132 -13.16 8.65 -17.66
CA ASN A 132 -12.70 10.03 -17.78
C ASN A 132 -11.96 10.35 -19.08
N PHE A 133 -11.54 9.33 -19.82
CA PHE A 133 -10.70 9.49 -21.01
C PHE A 133 -11.27 8.70 -22.19
N LYS A 134 -11.37 9.37 -23.32
CA LYS A 134 -11.85 8.73 -24.57
C LYS A 134 -10.68 8.03 -25.23
N ASP A 135 -10.83 6.73 -25.49
CA ASP A 135 -9.87 5.88 -26.22
C ASP A 135 -8.40 6.08 -25.83
N PRO A 136 -8.05 5.97 -24.52
CA PRO A 136 -6.69 6.23 -24.06
C PRO A 136 -5.72 5.19 -24.63
N PRO A 137 -4.54 5.60 -25.13
CA PRO A 137 -3.53 4.66 -25.61
C PRO A 137 -3.03 3.78 -24.45
N SER A 138 -2.56 2.58 -24.83
CA SER A 138 -2.19 1.57 -23.81
C SER A 138 -1.12 2.04 -22.84
N TRP A 139 -0.14 2.83 -23.28
CA TRP A 139 0.89 3.37 -22.41
C TRP A 139 0.31 4.32 -21.35
N PHE A 140 -0.70 5.11 -21.72
CA PHE A 140 -1.38 6.03 -20.79
C PHE A 140 -2.19 5.23 -19.76
N ASN A 141 -3.04 4.30 -20.23
CA ASN A 141 -3.89 3.49 -19.39
C ASN A 141 -3.10 2.62 -18.41
N GLU A 142 -2.13 1.87 -18.90
CA GLU A 142 -1.28 0.99 -18.08
C GLU A 142 -0.31 1.75 -17.20
N GLY A 143 0.28 2.83 -17.74
CA GLY A 143 1.20 3.67 -16.99
C GLY A 143 0.54 4.31 -15.76
N LEU A 144 -0.67 4.83 -15.94
CA LEU A 144 -1.45 5.44 -14.87
C LEU A 144 -1.93 4.38 -13.86
N ALA A 145 -2.40 3.22 -14.35
CA ALA A 145 -2.82 2.11 -13.50
C ALA A 145 -1.64 1.55 -12.68
N CYS A 146 -0.46 1.41 -13.28
CA CYS A 146 0.75 1.05 -12.54
C CYS A 146 1.19 2.12 -11.54
N PHE A 147 1.04 3.40 -11.85
CA PHE A 147 1.41 4.49 -10.95
C PHE A 147 0.52 4.51 -9.70
N PHE A 148 -0.80 4.41 -9.85
CA PHE A 148 -1.72 4.42 -8.72
C PHE A 148 -1.89 3.04 -8.05
N GLY A 149 -1.59 1.93 -8.74
CA GLY A 149 -1.66 0.58 -8.19
C GLY A 149 -0.44 0.19 -7.36
N ASP A 150 0.75 0.59 -7.81
CA ASP A 150 1.99 0.16 -7.18
C ASP A 150 2.29 0.93 -5.89
N GLU A 151 2.43 0.19 -4.77
CA GLU A 151 2.84 0.73 -3.45
C GLU A 151 2.00 1.93 -2.96
N THR A 152 0.84 2.19 -3.55
CA THR A 152 -0.07 3.27 -3.13
C THR A 152 -0.61 2.99 -1.74
N ARG A 153 -0.56 4.00 -0.89
CA ARG A 153 -1.11 3.97 0.46
C ARG A 153 -2.21 5.00 0.60
N ILE A 154 -3.15 4.71 1.48
CA ILE A 154 -4.19 5.62 1.88
C ILE A 154 -3.92 5.98 3.33
N VAL A 155 -3.76 7.27 3.61
CA VAL A 155 -3.51 7.78 4.95
C VAL A 155 -4.53 8.89 5.23
N LYS A 156 -5.41 8.67 6.20
CA LYS A 156 -6.47 9.62 6.56
C LYS A 156 -7.27 10.12 5.34
N GLY A 157 -7.67 9.19 4.47
CA GLY A 157 -8.42 9.49 3.24
C GLY A 157 -7.62 10.13 2.11
N ASN A 158 -6.32 10.40 2.28
CA ASN A 158 -5.45 10.89 1.23
C ASN A 158 -4.74 9.74 0.52
N VAL A 159 -4.86 9.68 -0.80
CA VAL A 159 -4.02 8.78 -1.61
C VAL A 159 -2.64 9.40 -1.73
N THR A 160 -1.67 8.70 -1.19
CA THR A 160 -0.26 8.92 -1.51
C THR A 160 0.09 7.88 -2.56
N PRO A 161 0.31 8.27 -3.83
CA PRO A 161 0.79 7.35 -4.85
C PRO A 161 2.06 6.70 -4.35
N GLY A 162 2.17 5.40 -4.60
CA GLY A 162 3.27 4.63 -4.07
C GLY A 162 4.61 5.24 -4.43
N GLU A 163 5.50 5.18 -3.49
CA GLU A 163 6.92 5.32 -3.79
C GLU A 163 7.31 4.30 -4.88
N PRO A 164 8.46 4.45 -5.55
CA PRO A 164 8.86 3.56 -6.62
C PRO A 164 8.57 2.10 -6.29
N ASN A 165 7.90 1.36 -7.17
CA ASN A 165 7.74 -0.08 -6.99
C ASN A 165 9.12 -0.72 -7.11
N PRO A 166 9.75 -1.17 -6.03
CA PRO A 166 11.16 -1.52 -6.07
C PRO A 166 11.47 -2.65 -7.06
N ARG A 167 10.51 -3.55 -7.32
CA ARG A 167 10.68 -4.63 -8.30
C ARG A 167 10.73 -4.08 -9.73
N ARG A 168 9.81 -3.16 -10.07
CA ARG A 168 9.78 -2.53 -11.39
C ARG A 168 11.00 -1.66 -11.63
N GLU A 169 11.50 -1.02 -10.58
CA GLU A 169 12.69 -0.18 -10.64
C GLU A 169 13.97 -1.01 -10.89
N VAL A 170 14.09 -2.18 -10.26
CA VAL A 170 15.19 -3.12 -10.56
C VAL A 170 15.13 -3.55 -12.02
N GLU A 171 13.96 -3.96 -12.51
CA GLU A 171 13.79 -4.38 -13.91
C GLU A 171 14.12 -3.25 -14.89
N LEU A 172 13.68 -2.01 -14.62
CA LEU A 172 13.95 -0.84 -15.45
C LEU A 172 15.45 -0.53 -15.49
N ARG A 173 16.10 -0.49 -14.33
CA ARG A 173 17.55 -0.24 -14.21
C ARG A 173 18.35 -1.29 -14.99
N GLU A 174 18.10 -2.58 -14.74
CA GLU A 174 18.83 -3.66 -15.42
C GLU A 174 18.69 -3.59 -16.95
N ARG A 175 17.53 -3.20 -17.47
CA ARG A 175 17.33 -3.06 -18.92
C ARG A 175 18.09 -1.85 -19.48
N ILE A 176 18.10 -0.72 -18.74
CA ILE A 176 18.85 0.47 -19.15
C ILE A 176 20.36 0.18 -19.14
N GLU A 177 20.85 -0.47 -18.09
CA GLU A 177 22.27 -0.88 -17.99
C GLU A 177 22.67 -1.88 -19.08
N LYS A 178 21.76 -2.70 -19.57
CA LYS A 178 21.93 -3.58 -20.75
C LYS A 178 21.78 -2.86 -22.09
N GLY A 179 21.73 -1.52 -22.10
CA GLY A 179 21.71 -0.72 -23.31
C GLY A 179 20.35 -0.39 -23.90
N VAL A 180 19.24 -0.77 -23.22
CA VAL A 180 17.90 -0.31 -23.65
C VAL A 180 17.79 1.19 -23.40
N LYS A 181 17.45 1.95 -24.45
CA LYS A 181 17.28 3.41 -24.39
C LYS A 181 15.79 3.77 -24.37
N PRO A 182 15.18 4.03 -23.21
CA PRO A 182 13.81 4.52 -23.15
C PRO A 182 13.67 5.88 -23.84
N ASN A 183 12.58 6.06 -24.60
CA ASN A 183 12.37 7.29 -25.36
C ASN A 183 10.88 7.58 -25.47
N LEU A 184 10.47 8.82 -25.15
CA LEU A 184 9.09 9.26 -25.20
C LEU A 184 8.52 9.25 -26.63
N LYS A 185 9.28 9.69 -27.64
CA LYS A 185 8.85 9.64 -29.04
C LYS A 185 8.56 8.22 -29.52
N LYS A 186 9.23 7.21 -28.93
CA LYS A 186 8.96 5.82 -29.21
C LYS A 186 7.75 5.31 -28.42
N LEU A 187 7.53 5.77 -27.18
CA LEU A 187 6.44 5.34 -26.30
C LEU A 187 5.07 5.76 -26.84
N PHE A 188 4.92 7.03 -27.21
CA PHE A 188 3.61 7.63 -27.50
C PHE A 188 2.85 6.95 -28.64
N PRO A 189 3.44 6.58 -29.78
CA PRO A 189 2.73 5.91 -30.87
C PRO A 189 2.55 4.39 -30.68
N MET A 190 2.98 3.81 -29.56
CA MET A 190 2.94 2.36 -29.38
C MET A 190 1.52 1.82 -29.28
N THR A 191 1.26 0.79 -30.06
CA THR A 191 0.11 -0.10 -29.86
C THR A 191 0.28 -0.93 -28.59
N GLN A 192 -0.81 -1.51 -28.09
CA GLN A 192 -0.77 -2.41 -26.93
C GLN A 192 0.24 -3.55 -27.09
N LYS A 193 0.27 -4.19 -28.28
CA LYS A 193 1.21 -5.28 -28.57
C LYS A 193 2.67 -4.82 -28.54
N GLN A 194 2.96 -3.64 -29.08
CA GLN A 194 4.29 -3.05 -29.06
C GLN A 194 4.73 -2.69 -27.63
N LEU A 195 3.85 -2.07 -26.86
CA LEU A 195 4.10 -1.72 -25.45
C LEU A 195 4.41 -2.97 -24.63
N TYR A 196 3.60 -4.03 -24.81
CA TYR A 196 3.78 -5.31 -24.11
C TYR A 196 5.11 -5.98 -24.43
N ASN A 197 5.53 -5.93 -25.69
CA ASN A 197 6.77 -6.56 -26.16
C ASN A 197 8.01 -5.69 -25.93
N TRP A 198 7.85 -4.42 -25.59
CA TRP A 198 8.98 -3.55 -25.26
C TRP A 198 9.43 -3.80 -23.82
N PRO A 199 10.69 -4.24 -23.58
CA PRO A 199 11.15 -4.71 -22.27
C PRO A 199 11.01 -3.71 -21.11
N VAL A 200 10.86 -2.42 -21.42
CA VAL A 200 10.70 -1.34 -20.46
C VAL A 200 9.35 -0.64 -20.56
N GLY A 201 8.46 -1.05 -21.46
CA GLY A 201 7.26 -0.29 -21.83
C GLY A 201 6.39 0.11 -20.63
N TYR A 202 5.96 -0.85 -19.84
CA TYR A 202 5.14 -0.60 -18.64
C TYR A 202 5.89 0.22 -17.58
N ASN A 203 7.15 -0.13 -17.31
CA ASN A 203 7.94 0.52 -16.26
C ASN A 203 8.29 1.97 -16.65
N PHE A 204 8.57 2.21 -17.93
CA PHE A 204 8.86 3.56 -18.45
C PHE A 204 7.59 4.42 -18.49
N SER A 205 6.43 3.85 -18.91
CA SER A 205 5.14 4.55 -18.83
C SER A 205 4.81 4.97 -17.39
N ARG A 206 4.99 4.06 -16.42
CA ARG A 206 4.82 4.38 -15.01
C ARG A 206 5.77 5.49 -14.54
N ALA A 207 7.05 5.41 -14.94
CA ALA A 207 8.05 6.41 -14.56
C ALA A 207 7.69 7.81 -15.08
N LEU A 208 7.07 7.92 -16.27
CA LEU A 208 6.55 9.19 -16.78
C LEU A 208 5.50 9.80 -15.84
N PHE A 209 4.51 9.01 -15.39
CA PHE A 209 3.48 9.51 -14.49
C PHE A 209 4.03 9.83 -13.10
N TYR A 210 5.01 9.07 -12.63
CA TYR A 210 5.68 9.36 -11.38
C TYR A 210 6.50 10.67 -11.46
N TRP A 211 7.22 10.88 -12.55
CA TRP A 211 7.94 12.13 -12.80
C TRP A 211 6.99 13.33 -12.90
N LEU A 212 5.85 13.20 -13.59
CA LEU A 212 4.82 14.23 -13.65
C LEU A 212 4.22 14.55 -12.27
N TYR A 213 4.06 13.55 -11.43
CA TYR A 213 3.60 13.72 -10.04
C TYR A 213 4.62 14.49 -9.20
N GLU A 214 5.88 14.06 -9.19
CA GLU A 214 6.96 14.69 -8.42
C GLU A 214 7.25 16.12 -8.90
N SER A 215 7.03 16.43 -10.17
CA SER A 215 7.15 17.77 -10.74
C SER A 215 5.90 18.65 -10.52
N GLY A 216 4.84 18.14 -9.87
CA GLY A 216 3.58 18.85 -9.67
C GLY A 216 2.73 19.02 -10.93
N LYS A 217 3.10 18.35 -12.04
CA LYS A 217 2.44 18.52 -13.36
C LYS A 217 1.38 17.46 -13.67
N LEU A 218 1.22 16.43 -12.85
CA LEU A 218 0.30 15.33 -13.14
C LEU A 218 -1.15 15.82 -13.31
N GLY A 219 -1.65 16.65 -12.40
CA GLY A 219 -3.03 17.15 -12.47
C GLY A 219 -3.32 17.95 -13.74
N GLU A 220 -2.40 18.85 -14.10
CA GLU A 220 -2.48 19.66 -15.32
C GLU A 220 -2.42 18.77 -16.58
N TYR A 221 -1.51 17.80 -16.59
CA TYR A 221 -1.39 16.86 -17.71
C TYR A 221 -2.66 16.03 -17.91
N LEU A 222 -3.26 15.51 -16.83
CA LEU A 222 -4.51 14.76 -16.92
C LEU A 222 -5.69 15.63 -17.44
N GLN A 223 -5.74 16.91 -17.06
CA GLN A 223 -6.73 17.83 -17.59
C GLN A 223 -6.53 18.11 -19.09
N ASN A 224 -5.28 18.35 -19.50
CA ASN A 224 -4.94 18.59 -20.90
C ASN A 224 -5.17 17.33 -21.75
N ALA A 225 -4.75 16.16 -21.28
CA ALA A 225 -4.97 14.89 -21.98
C ALA A 225 -6.45 14.59 -22.21
N ARG A 226 -7.32 14.91 -21.25
CA ARG A 226 -8.78 14.75 -21.39
C ARG A 226 -9.37 15.66 -22.46
N ARG A 227 -8.84 16.85 -22.62
CA ARG A 227 -9.38 17.90 -23.52
C ARG A 227 -8.77 17.86 -24.92
N LYS A 228 -7.50 17.51 -25.03
CA LYS A 228 -6.68 17.68 -26.21
C LYS A 228 -6.12 16.38 -26.79
N GLY A 229 -6.27 15.25 -26.08
CA GLY A 229 -5.73 13.95 -26.50
C GLY A 229 -4.36 13.61 -25.86
N TYR A 230 -3.66 12.64 -26.44
CA TYR A 230 -2.50 11.98 -25.82
C TYR A 230 -1.20 12.15 -26.61
N GLU A 231 -1.19 13.03 -27.59
CA GLU A 231 -0.03 13.29 -28.45
C GLU A 231 1.11 13.95 -27.67
N VAL A 232 2.32 13.79 -28.19
CA VAL A 232 3.54 14.34 -27.56
C VAL A 232 3.42 15.82 -27.24
N TRP A 233 2.84 16.61 -28.17
CA TRP A 233 2.72 18.07 -28.00
C TRP A 233 1.84 18.46 -26.78
N VAL A 234 0.90 17.62 -26.35
CA VAL A 234 0.11 17.86 -25.12
C VAL A 234 1.00 17.78 -23.88
N LEU A 235 1.98 16.87 -23.89
CA LEU A 235 2.97 16.80 -22.83
C LEU A 235 3.90 18.02 -22.87
N GLU A 236 4.39 18.39 -24.07
CA GLU A 236 5.27 19.56 -24.27
C GLU A 236 4.59 20.85 -23.80
N GLU A 237 3.34 21.04 -24.15
CA GLU A 237 2.52 22.19 -23.70
C GLU A 237 2.35 22.21 -22.17
N THR A 238 2.07 21.05 -21.55
CA THR A 238 1.88 20.95 -20.09
C THR A 238 3.15 21.27 -19.32
N VAL A 239 4.28 20.80 -19.84
CA VAL A 239 5.58 20.92 -19.14
C VAL A 239 6.32 22.20 -19.55
N HIS A 240 5.88 22.88 -20.63
CA HIS A 240 6.51 24.02 -21.27
C HIS A 240 7.96 23.74 -21.72
N LYS A 241 8.19 22.53 -22.26
CA LYS A 241 9.50 22.07 -22.75
C LYS A 241 9.34 21.15 -23.96
N PRO A 242 10.33 21.13 -24.87
CA PRO A 242 10.32 20.19 -25.98
C PRO A 242 10.57 18.75 -25.49
N VAL A 243 9.99 17.76 -26.15
CA VAL A 243 10.00 16.35 -25.74
C VAL A 243 11.41 15.79 -25.56
N ASN A 244 12.40 16.28 -26.30
CA ASN A 244 13.79 15.83 -26.14
C ASN A 244 14.36 16.25 -24.77
N GLU A 245 14.02 17.45 -24.30
CA GLU A 245 14.42 17.95 -22.99
C GLU A 245 13.66 17.19 -21.89
N ILE A 246 12.34 17.02 -22.05
CA ILE A 246 11.53 16.21 -21.13
C ILE A 246 12.10 14.80 -21.03
N ASN A 247 12.45 14.18 -22.15
CA ASN A 247 13.02 12.84 -22.14
C ASN A 247 14.36 12.78 -21.40
N LYS A 248 15.22 13.79 -21.54
CA LYS A 248 16.48 13.90 -20.81
C LYS A 248 16.23 14.03 -19.30
N GLU A 249 15.30 14.88 -18.89
CA GLU A 249 14.93 15.05 -17.48
C GLU A 249 14.31 13.78 -16.88
N LEU A 250 13.41 13.12 -17.62
CA LEU A 250 12.82 11.85 -17.22
C LEU A 250 13.87 10.76 -17.03
N LEU A 251 14.86 10.67 -17.92
CA LEU A 251 15.96 9.71 -17.78
C LEU A 251 16.84 10.03 -16.58
N ALA A 252 17.13 11.31 -16.33
CA ALA A 252 17.85 11.73 -15.13
C ALA A 252 17.08 11.41 -13.84
N PHE A 253 15.75 11.63 -13.85
CA PHE A 253 14.86 11.24 -12.76
C PHE A 253 14.89 9.72 -12.54
N ILE A 254 14.80 8.92 -13.60
CA ILE A 254 14.88 7.46 -13.51
C ILE A 254 16.22 7.03 -12.87
N GLN A 255 17.34 7.58 -13.31
CA GLN A 255 18.64 7.24 -12.75
C GLN A 255 18.79 7.62 -11.28
N LYS A 256 18.10 8.66 -10.83
CA LYS A 256 18.12 9.09 -9.43
C LYS A 256 17.09 8.32 -8.59
N ASP A 257 15.82 8.45 -8.93
CA ASP A 257 14.71 8.01 -8.08
C ASP A 257 14.42 6.51 -8.25
N CYS A 258 14.40 6.00 -9.48
CA CYS A 258 14.18 4.59 -9.74
C CYS A 258 15.37 3.73 -9.27
N TYR A 259 16.60 4.22 -9.46
CA TYR A 259 17.78 3.50 -8.94
C TYR A 259 17.83 3.49 -7.42
N ALA A 260 17.37 4.54 -6.75
CA ALA A 260 17.17 4.51 -5.29
C ALA A 260 16.18 3.41 -4.87
N GLY A 261 15.08 3.27 -5.59
CA GLY A 261 14.12 2.17 -5.40
C GLY A 261 14.74 0.78 -5.63
N ALA A 262 15.59 0.65 -6.63
CA ALA A 262 16.30 -0.60 -6.91
C ALA A 262 17.25 -0.99 -5.76
N TYR A 263 18.03 -0.04 -5.24
CA TYR A 263 18.88 -0.29 -4.06
C TYR A 263 18.08 -0.61 -2.81
N LEU A 264 16.94 0.05 -2.59
CA LEU A 264 16.03 -0.34 -1.50
C LEU A 264 15.67 -1.83 -1.60
N LYS A 265 15.32 -2.30 -2.80
CA LYS A 265 14.93 -3.69 -3.04
C LYS A 265 16.08 -4.67 -2.82
N GLU A 266 17.27 -4.33 -3.29
CA GLU A 266 18.48 -5.12 -3.05
C GLU A 266 18.74 -5.28 -1.54
N GLY A 267 18.58 -4.21 -0.78
CA GLY A 267 18.68 -4.25 0.68
C GLY A 267 17.64 -5.17 1.31
N GLN A 268 16.38 -5.05 0.91
CA GLN A 268 15.29 -5.90 1.41
C GLN A 268 15.48 -7.39 1.09
N TRP A 269 16.04 -7.73 -0.07
CA TRP A 269 16.31 -9.11 -0.48
C TRP A 269 17.57 -9.70 0.12
N SER A 270 18.51 -8.87 0.53
CA SER A 270 19.75 -9.35 1.13
C SER A 270 19.51 -10.10 2.43
N ARG A 271 20.19 -11.20 2.63
CA ARG A 271 20.22 -11.93 3.92
C ARG A 271 21.33 -11.43 4.85
N LYS A 272 22.32 -10.71 4.33
CA LYS A 272 23.47 -10.21 5.08
C LYS A 272 23.22 -8.78 5.55
N GLU A 273 23.19 -8.54 6.86
CA GLU A 273 22.91 -7.22 7.46
C GLU A 273 23.85 -6.10 6.97
N ALA A 274 25.13 -6.38 6.76
CA ALA A 274 26.08 -5.41 6.21
C ALA A 274 25.65 -4.96 4.80
N LYS A 275 25.26 -5.93 3.93
CA LYS A 275 24.80 -5.63 2.56
C LYS A 275 23.47 -4.87 2.55
N LYS A 276 22.56 -5.18 3.48
CA LYS A 276 21.31 -4.42 3.65
C LYS A 276 21.61 -2.95 3.92
N LYS A 277 22.41 -2.70 4.96
CA LYS A 277 22.80 -1.33 5.36
C LYS A 277 23.46 -0.58 4.21
N GLU A 278 24.42 -1.22 3.51
CA GLU A 278 25.09 -0.64 2.35
C GLU A 278 24.09 -0.24 1.25
N ALA A 279 23.18 -1.13 0.90
CA ALA A 279 22.18 -0.88 -0.14
C ALA A 279 21.24 0.27 0.26
N PHE A 280 20.76 0.31 1.52
CA PHE A 280 19.91 1.41 1.98
C PHE A 280 20.66 2.76 2.00
N LEU A 281 21.95 2.76 2.34
CA LEU A 281 22.78 3.98 2.26
C LEU A 281 22.99 4.42 0.81
N LYS A 282 23.18 3.48 -0.14
CA LYS A 282 23.21 3.81 -1.59
C LYS A 282 21.89 4.42 -2.05
N ALA A 283 20.75 3.87 -1.62
CA ALA A 283 19.44 4.45 -1.91
C ALA A 283 19.31 5.88 -1.37
N LEU A 284 19.76 6.14 -0.14
CA LEU A 284 19.73 7.45 0.48
C LEU A 284 20.73 8.44 -0.13
N LYS A 285 21.85 7.97 -0.68
CA LYS A 285 22.78 8.83 -1.44
C LYS A 285 22.13 9.40 -2.69
N LEU A 286 21.30 8.60 -3.38
CA LEU A 286 20.55 9.04 -4.56
C LEU A 286 19.32 9.88 -4.20
N LYS A 287 18.58 9.46 -3.16
CA LYS A 287 17.34 10.11 -2.70
C LYS A 287 17.41 10.33 -1.18
N PRO A 288 18.00 11.46 -0.71
CA PRO A 288 18.21 11.70 0.74
C PRO A 288 16.94 11.68 1.57
N ASN A 289 15.79 12.03 0.98
CA ASN A 289 14.49 12.05 1.66
C ASN A 289 13.68 10.76 1.47
N TYR A 290 14.32 9.65 1.07
CA TYR A 290 13.64 8.38 0.86
C TYR A 290 13.24 7.72 2.19
N ARG A 291 12.03 8.03 2.66
CA ARG A 291 11.50 7.62 3.99
C ARG A 291 11.52 6.11 4.18
N LYS A 292 11.15 5.34 3.14
CA LYS A 292 11.17 3.87 3.20
C LYS A 292 12.58 3.30 3.42
N ALA A 293 13.60 3.89 2.78
CA ALA A 293 14.99 3.50 3.00
C ALA A 293 15.49 3.89 4.41
N LYS A 294 15.07 5.06 4.93
CA LYS A 294 15.33 5.47 6.31
C LYS A 294 14.70 4.50 7.31
N LEU A 295 13.45 4.09 7.09
CA LEU A 295 12.74 3.13 7.93
C LEU A 295 13.48 1.78 7.96
N GLU A 296 13.84 1.23 6.82
CA GLU A 296 14.59 -0.02 6.72
C GLU A 296 15.97 0.06 7.38
N LEU A 297 16.64 1.20 7.25
CA LEU A 297 17.92 1.44 7.92
C LEU A 297 17.74 1.51 9.44
N ALA A 298 16.67 2.16 9.93
CA ALA A 298 16.32 2.17 11.35
C ALA A 298 16.08 0.75 11.89
N PHE A 299 15.42 -0.14 11.12
CA PHE A 299 15.28 -1.55 11.47
C PHE A 299 16.62 -2.28 11.57
N CYS A 300 17.61 -1.96 10.72
CA CYS A 300 18.95 -2.53 10.84
C CYS A 300 19.62 -2.15 12.16
N TYR A 301 19.52 -0.90 12.58
CA TYR A 301 20.05 -0.44 13.86
C TYR A 301 19.30 -1.03 15.05
N TYR A 302 17.96 -1.10 14.99
CA TYR A 302 17.14 -1.73 16.02
C TYR A 302 17.55 -3.18 16.29
N ARG A 303 17.75 -3.97 15.24
CA ARG A 303 18.15 -5.39 15.37
C ARG A 303 19.54 -5.57 15.99
N ARG A 304 20.39 -4.57 15.91
CA ARG A 304 21.70 -4.52 16.56
C ARG A 304 21.67 -4.03 17.99
N GLY A 305 20.51 -3.59 18.47
CA GLY A 305 20.36 -2.98 19.79
C GLY A 305 20.79 -1.50 19.86
N ASP A 306 21.14 -0.88 18.73
CA ASP A 306 21.49 0.53 18.68
C ASP A 306 20.21 1.39 18.55
N TYR A 307 19.47 1.45 19.64
CA TYR A 307 18.18 2.15 19.68
C TYR A 307 18.31 3.65 19.48
N LYS A 308 19.44 4.25 19.87
CA LYS A 308 19.70 5.67 19.66
C LYS A 308 19.78 6.00 18.16
N GLN A 309 20.59 5.26 17.42
CA GLN A 309 20.69 5.43 15.95
C GLN A 309 19.39 5.04 15.24
N CYS A 310 18.70 4.00 15.71
CA CYS A 310 17.37 3.68 15.19
C CYS A 310 16.46 4.90 15.25
N ARG A 311 16.31 5.52 16.42
CA ARG A 311 15.46 6.69 16.62
C ARG A 311 15.88 7.91 15.81
N SER A 312 17.18 8.12 15.59
CA SER A 312 17.65 9.26 14.78
C SER A 312 17.13 9.21 13.34
N TRP A 313 17.07 8.02 12.74
CA TRP A 313 16.51 7.84 11.40
C TRP A 313 14.98 7.96 11.37
N LEU A 314 14.28 7.53 12.42
CA LEU A 314 12.83 7.59 12.51
C LEU A 314 12.32 9.03 12.71
N TRP A 315 13.06 9.90 13.39
CA TRP A 315 12.69 11.29 13.61
C TRP A 315 12.42 12.06 12.32
N ASP A 316 13.21 11.83 11.30
CA ASP A 316 13.03 12.47 10.01
C ASP A 316 11.70 12.06 9.32
N ILE A 317 11.24 10.82 9.57
CA ILE A 317 9.97 10.33 9.03
C ILE A 317 8.81 10.94 9.82
N LEU A 318 8.93 11.02 11.14
CA LEU A 318 7.88 11.52 12.04
C LEU A 318 7.59 13.03 11.90
N ARG A 319 8.36 13.75 11.11
CA ARG A 319 8.05 15.14 10.73
C ARG A 319 6.92 15.24 9.68
N PHE A 320 6.55 14.13 9.06
CA PHE A 320 5.62 14.08 7.94
C PHE A 320 4.48 13.09 8.23
N PRO A 321 3.50 13.51 9.07
CA PRO A 321 2.41 12.63 9.49
C PRO A 321 1.50 12.16 8.35
N GLU A 322 1.52 12.87 7.22
CA GLU A 322 0.83 12.50 5.98
C GLU A 322 1.53 11.39 5.18
N SER A 323 2.76 11.02 5.58
CA SER A 323 3.51 9.98 4.87
C SER A 323 3.00 8.58 5.22
N GLY A 324 3.02 7.68 4.23
CA GLY A 324 2.68 6.27 4.43
C GLY A 324 3.59 5.53 5.42
N GLU A 325 4.79 6.03 5.68
CA GLU A 325 5.77 5.46 6.60
C GLU A 325 5.62 5.97 8.04
N TYR A 326 4.80 7.01 8.29
CA TYR A 326 4.66 7.62 9.62
C TYR A 326 4.23 6.62 10.69
N ARG A 327 3.19 5.85 10.39
CA ARG A 327 2.66 4.82 11.30
C ARG A 327 3.73 3.79 11.67
N ASP A 328 4.44 3.26 10.67
CA ASP A 328 5.48 2.25 10.88
C ASP A 328 6.68 2.83 11.65
N ALA A 329 7.03 4.09 11.39
CA ALA A 329 8.07 4.79 12.12
C ALA A 329 7.67 5.02 13.59
N ALA A 330 6.43 5.40 13.87
CA ALA A 330 5.92 5.58 15.21
C ALA A 330 5.91 4.24 15.98
N GLU A 331 5.43 3.15 15.38
CA GLU A 331 5.48 1.82 15.97
C GLU A 331 6.92 1.40 16.30
N GLN A 332 7.84 1.58 15.37
CA GLN A 332 9.25 1.23 15.57
C GLN A 332 9.92 2.10 16.64
N MET A 333 9.54 3.38 16.73
CA MET A 333 9.97 4.27 17.81
C MET A 333 9.49 3.71 19.17
N GLY A 334 8.22 3.30 19.26
CA GLY A 334 7.67 2.64 20.45
C GLY A 334 8.45 1.38 20.82
N HIS A 335 8.75 0.53 19.87
CA HIS A 335 9.56 -0.68 20.09
C HIS A 335 10.96 -0.36 20.61
N SER A 336 11.59 0.71 20.12
CA SER A 336 12.93 1.10 20.59
C SER A 336 12.93 1.53 22.06
N TYR A 337 11.93 2.32 22.48
CA TYR A 337 11.76 2.71 23.88
C TYR A 337 11.34 1.55 24.76
N TYR A 338 10.49 0.64 24.27
CA TYR A 338 10.09 -0.57 24.99
C TYR A 338 11.31 -1.45 25.33
N LYS A 339 12.25 -1.63 24.41
CA LYS A 339 13.50 -2.38 24.62
C LYS A 339 14.40 -1.73 25.68
N GLU A 340 14.38 -0.40 25.79
CA GLU A 340 15.07 0.34 26.84
C GLU A 340 14.26 0.45 28.15
N LYS A 341 13.13 -0.26 28.25
CA LYS A 341 12.22 -0.25 29.41
C LYS A 341 11.59 1.12 29.72
N ASN A 342 11.62 2.03 28.76
CA ASN A 342 10.91 3.31 28.86
C ASN A 342 9.46 3.14 28.36
N TYR A 343 8.64 2.50 29.19
CA TYR A 343 7.28 2.10 28.81
C TYR A 343 6.34 3.29 28.59
N VAL A 344 6.58 4.41 29.29
CA VAL A 344 5.79 5.65 29.12
C VAL A 344 5.98 6.21 27.71
N LYS A 345 7.25 6.37 27.27
CA LYS A 345 7.53 6.82 25.89
C LYS A 345 7.11 5.80 24.84
N ALA A 346 7.25 4.50 25.13
CA ALA A 346 6.77 3.46 24.24
C ALA A 346 5.27 3.59 23.99
N LEU A 347 4.46 3.81 25.04
CA LEU A 347 3.01 4.04 24.94
C LEU A 347 2.67 5.27 24.10
N GLU A 348 3.37 6.39 24.30
CA GLU A 348 3.17 7.62 23.52
C GLU A 348 3.29 7.33 22.02
N TYR A 349 4.32 6.59 21.61
CA TYR A 349 4.54 6.28 20.20
C TYR A 349 3.63 5.21 19.66
N TYR A 350 3.24 4.22 20.46
CA TYR A 350 2.22 3.24 20.04
C TYR A 350 0.84 3.91 19.87
N GLN A 351 0.50 4.89 20.70
CA GLN A 351 -0.72 5.69 20.54
C GLN A 351 -0.69 6.49 19.23
N LYS A 352 0.45 7.14 18.93
CA LYS A 352 0.65 7.82 17.64
C LYS A 352 0.51 6.85 16.47
N ALA A 353 1.11 5.65 16.55
CA ALA A 353 0.96 4.64 15.52
C ALA A 353 -0.50 4.19 15.36
N LEU A 354 -1.24 4.03 16.45
CA LEU A 354 -2.65 3.66 16.45
C LEU A 354 -3.54 4.74 15.81
N GLU A 355 -3.27 6.01 16.09
CA GLU A 355 -3.98 7.16 15.51
C GLU A 355 -3.85 7.22 13.98
N TYR A 356 -2.70 6.79 13.43
CA TYR A 356 -2.41 6.76 12.01
C TYR A 356 -2.60 5.37 11.37
N SER A 357 -3.19 4.43 12.10
CA SER A 357 -3.58 3.11 11.60
C SER A 357 -4.99 3.17 11.06
N ASP A 358 -5.15 3.47 9.78
CA ASP A 358 -6.47 3.57 9.14
C ASP A 358 -7.17 2.21 9.01
N TYR A 359 -6.45 1.10 9.14
CA TYR A 359 -6.94 -0.23 8.85
C TYR A 359 -6.69 -1.25 9.95
N TYR A 360 -7.60 -2.21 10.06
CA TYR A 360 -7.65 -3.25 11.08
C TYR A 360 -6.38 -4.12 11.18
N GLU A 361 -5.66 -4.30 10.09
CA GLU A 361 -4.57 -5.30 10.01
C GLU A 361 -3.43 -5.13 11.00
N CYS A 362 -3.18 -3.90 11.44
CA CYS A 362 -2.03 -3.62 12.31
C CYS A 362 -2.42 -3.09 13.68
N LYS A 363 -3.70 -2.76 13.88
CA LYS A 363 -4.17 -2.21 15.17
C LYS A 363 -4.06 -3.20 16.30
N TYR A 364 -4.39 -4.47 16.05
CA TYR A 364 -4.38 -5.48 17.10
C TYR A 364 -2.98 -5.73 17.68
N GLU A 365 -1.91 -5.68 16.87
CA GLU A 365 -0.54 -5.81 17.37
C GLU A 365 -0.14 -4.66 18.29
N LEU A 366 -0.58 -3.43 17.99
CA LEU A 366 -0.33 -2.28 18.84
C LEU A 366 -1.00 -2.45 20.21
N TYR A 367 -2.23 -2.98 20.25
CA TYR A 367 -2.89 -3.26 21.53
C TYR A 367 -2.10 -4.26 22.38
N TYR A 368 -1.51 -5.30 21.77
CA TYR A 368 -0.64 -6.22 22.48
C TYR A 368 0.58 -5.52 23.09
N TRP A 369 1.26 -4.67 22.37
CA TRP A 369 2.42 -3.96 22.86
C TRP A 369 2.07 -2.91 23.90
N MET A 370 0.95 -2.21 23.73
CA MET A 370 0.43 -1.26 24.73
C MET A 370 0.04 -1.98 26.02
N ALA A 371 -0.64 -3.14 25.93
CA ALA A 371 -0.97 -3.98 27.08
C ALA A 371 0.27 -4.37 27.88
N ASN A 372 1.35 -4.79 27.19
CA ASN A 372 2.61 -5.11 27.85
C ASN A 372 3.24 -3.87 28.55
N CYS A 373 3.15 -2.69 27.94
CA CYS A 373 3.61 -1.47 28.59
C CYS A 373 2.84 -1.18 29.88
N TYR A 374 1.50 -1.24 29.86
CA TYR A 374 0.66 -1.04 31.03
C TYR A 374 0.94 -2.10 32.10
N HIS A 375 1.18 -3.35 31.73
CA HIS A 375 1.59 -4.39 32.67
C HIS A 375 2.88 -3.99 33.43
N TYR A 376 3.92 -3.53 32.72
CA TYR A 376 5.16 -3.11 33.37
C TYR A 376 5.03 -1.82 34.18
N LEU A 377 4.06 -0.98 33.85
CA LEU A 377 3.67 0.19 34.63
C LEU A 377 2.74 -0.13 35.80
N LYS A 378 2.41 -1.42 36.01
CA LYS A 378 1.53 -1.95 37.08
C LYS A 378 0.05 -1.54 36.94
N ASP A 379 -0.36 -1.05 35.78
CA ASP A 379 -1.78 -0.85 35.47
C ASP A 379 -2.34 -2.14 34.82
N TYR A 380 -2.62 -3.09 35.71
CA TYR A 380 -3.06 -4.44 35.28
C TYR A 380 -4.47 -4.44 34.70
N ALA A 381 -5.33 -3.53 35.13
CA ALA A 381 -6.70 -3.43 34.62
C ALA A 381 -6.70 -3.04 33.15
N THR A 382 -6.00 -1.95 32.79
CA THR A 382 -5.86 -1.53 31.41
C THR A 382 -5.12 -2.57 30.56
N ALA A 383 -4.10 -3.21 31.11
CA ALA A 383 -3.37 -4.27 30.42
C ALA A 383 -4.30 -5.45 30.06
N LYS A 384 -5.19 -5.87 30.96
CA LYS A 384 -6.16 -6.92 30.73
C LYS A 384 -7.14 -6.57 29.60
N GLU A 385 -7.71 -5.37 29.64
CA GLU A 385 -8.63 -4.89 28.59
C GLU A 385 -7.96 -4.89 27.22
N LEU A 386 -6.74 -4.34 27.11
CA LEU A 386 -6.02 -4.28 25.84
C LEU A 386 -5.59 -5.65 25.33
N HIS A 387 -5.21 -6.60 26.20
CA HIS A 387 -5.00 -8.00 25.78
C HIS A 387 -6.28 -8.66 25.28
N LYS A 388 -7.44 -8.34 25.87
CA LYS A 388 -8.73 -8.81 25.36
C LYS A 388 -9.00 -8.23 23.97
N VAL A 389 -8.84 -6.91 23.80
CA VAL A 389 -8.99 -6.26 22.48
C VAL A 389 -8.07 -6.89 21.44
N PHE A 390 -6.81 -7.18 21.80
CA PHE A 390 -5.88 -7.91 20.92
C PHE A 390 -6.42 -9.28 20.51
N LEU A 391 -6.92 -10.08 21.46
CA LEU A 391 -7.44 -11.43 21.19
C LEU A 391 -8.71 -11.40 20.32
N ASP A 392 -9.63 -10.48 20.61
CA ASP A 392 -10.90 -10.35 19.91
C ASP A 392 -10.71 -9.88 18.45
N ASN A 393 -9.65 -9.13 18.18
CA ASN A 393 -9.34 -8.59 16.85
C ASN A 393 -8.22 -9.36 16.11
N ASN A 394 -7.55 -10.31 16.74
CA ASN A 394 -6.52 -11.12 16.09
C ASN A 394 -7.17 -12.27 15.30
N TRP A 395 -7.39 -12.04 14.04
CA TRP A 395 -8.05 -12.96 13.11
C TRP A 395 -7.11 -13.99 12.43
N GLU A 396 -5.78 -13.87 12.66
CA GLU A 396 -4.76 -14.83 12.22
C GLU A 396 -3.92 -15.30 13.43
N PRO A 397 -4.56 -15.93 14.43
CA PRO A 397 -3.86 -16.31 15.67
C PRO A 397 -2.68 -17.28 15.45
N GLU A 398 -2.70 -18.01 14.34
CA GLU A 398 -1.64 -18.92 13.92
C GLU A 398 -0.36 -18.20 13.46
N LYS A 399 -0.45 -16.93 13.05
CA LYS A 399 0.72 -16.13 12.67
C LYS A 399 1.53 -15.66 13.87
N ASP A 400 0.88 -15.47 15.02
CA ASP A 400 1.51 -14.98 16.25
C ASP A 400 1.15 -15.85 17.48
N PRO A 401 1.38 -17.18 17.43
CA PRO A 401 0.90 -18.10 18.48
C PRO A 401 1.48 -17.78 19.86
N ARG A 402 2.71 -17.24 19.93
CA ARG A 402 3.34 -16.86 21.21
C ARG A 402 2.65 -15.65 21.85
N LYS A 403 2.32 -14.61 21.09
CA LYS A 403 1.59 -13.44 21.59
C LYS A 403 0.19 -13.82 22.04
N VAL A 404 -0.51 -14.65 21.25
CA VAL A 404 -1.84 -15.18 21.59
C VAL A 404 -1.79 -16.01 22.87
N ALA A 405 -0.82 -16.93 23.00
CA ALA A 405 -0.66 -17.74 24.21
C ALA A 405 -0.38 -16.89 25.44
N TYR A 406 0.47 -15.85 25.32
CA TYR A 406 0.75 -14.92 26.39
C TYR A 406 -0.50 -14.13 26.81
N ALA A 407 -1.22 -13.55 25.87
CA ALA A 407 -2.44 -12.79 26.16
C ALA A 407 -3.52 -13.65 26.82
N LYS A 408 -3.74 -14.88 26.34
CA LYS A 408 -4.66 -15.86 26.97
C LYS A 408 -4.24 -16.24 28.38
N LYS A 409 -2.93 -16.46 28.62
CA LYS A 409 -2.40 -16.74 29.95
C LYS A 409 -2.61 -15.56 30.89
N TYR A 410 -2.44 -14.34 30.39
CA TYR A 410 -2.63 -13.11 31.18
C TYR A 410 -4.08 -12.95 31.63
N GLN A 411 -5.06 -13.21 30.77
CA GLN A 411 -6.50 -13.20 31.12
C GLN A 411 -6.79 -14.16 32.28
N LYS A 412 -6.31 -15.41 32.22
CA LYS A 412 -6.52 -16.43 33.24
C LYS A 412 -5.80 -16.12 34.58
N TRP A 413 -4.64 -15.48 34.52
CA TRP A 413 -3.88 -15.15 35.73
C TRP A 413 -4.59 -14.06 36.55
N GLU A 414 -5.15 -13.07 35.91
CA GLU A 414 -5.93 -12.02 36.57
C GLU A 414 -7.26 -12.55 37.17
N GLU A 415 -7.90 -13.52 36.52
CA GLU A 415 -9.10 -14.18 37.05
C GLU A 415 -8.83 -14.87 38.39
N LYS A 416 -7.68 -15.55 38.51
CA LYS A 416 -7.26 -16.19 39.75
C LYS A 416 -6.97 -15.21 40.89
N LYS A 417 -6.34 -14.07 40.58
CA LYS A 417 -6.09 -13.02 41.60
C LYS A 417 -7.35 -12.32 42.08
N GLY A 418 -8.37 -12.20 41.24
CA GLY A 418 -9.67 -11.69 41.61
C GLY A 418 -10.42 -12.64 42.56
N SER A 419 -10.33 -13.95 42.34
CA SER A 419 -10.98 -14.97 43.17
C SER A 419 -10.28 -15.27 44.50
N GLU A 420 -9.03 -14.83 44.72
CA GLU A 420 -8.32 -14.95 45.99
C GLU A 420 -8.51 -13.71 46.90
N LYS A 421 -9.26 -12.69 46.46
CA LYS A 421 -9.56 -11.47 47.22
C LYS A 421 -11.01 -11.34 47.70
N ASP A 422 -11.86 -12.28 47.31
CA ASP A 422 -13.22 -12.47 47.82
C ASP A 422 -13.21 -13.66 48.81
#